data_1f3af956e4fd471e5d8b40c279898240
#
_entry.id   1f3af956e4fd471e5d8b40c279898240
#
_cell.length_a   1.000
_cell.length_b   1.000
_cell.length_c   1.000
_cell.angle_alpha   90.00
_cell.angle_beta   90.00
_cell.angle_gamma   90.00
#
_symmetry.space_group_name_H-M   'P 1'
#
loop_
_entity.id
_entity.type
_entity.pdbx_description
1 polymer ?
#
loop_
_entity_poly.entity_id
_entity_poly.type
_entity_poly.pdbx_seq_one_letter_code
_entity_poly.pdbx_strand_id
1 'polypeptide(L)'
;IAWGLLLACARNIGWGDRFVRENHWENKTGSLPLGARVSGKKLGIVGLGRIGEAIARRGLGFDMKVSYHNRKPRNDVPYTYQASLLELARESDFLVLATVGGASTKHLINEEIMRALGPSGRLINIARGSVIDEPAMVRLLTSGELGGAGLDVFENEPKVPDQLKTLNNVVLMPHVASATHETRRAMTDCVLENLHSMFTHGKVVTPVI
;
A
#
# COMPACT_ATOMS: atom_id res chain seq x y z
N ILE A 1 4.72 3.55 -6.64
CA ILE A 1 4.92 2.20 -6.08
C ILE A 1 3.60 1.55 -5.66
N ALA A 2 2.63 2.27 -5.05
CA ALA A 2 1.35 1.69 -4.60
C ALA A 2 0.63 0.90 -5.71
N TRP A 3 0.51 1.48 -6.90
CA TRP A 3 -0.09 0.81 -8.07
C TRP A 3 0.75 -0.36 -8.57
N GLY A 4 2.07 -0.27 -8.51
CA GLY A 4 2.96 -1.39 -8.83
C GLY A 4 2.72 -2.59 -7.92
N LEU A 5 2.66 -2.35 -6.58
CA LEU A 5 2.36 -3.38 -5.58
C LEU A 5 0.95 -3.96 -5.76
N LEU A 6 -0.06 -3.10 -5.98
CA LEU A 6 -1.44 -3.52 -6.18
C LEU A 6 -1.58 -4.45 -7.40
N LEU A 7 -1.06 -4.04 -8.54
CA LEU A 7 -1.10 -4.82 -9.77
C LEU A 7 -0.29 -6.11 -9.65
N ALA A 8 0.91 -6.04 -9.07
CA ALA A 8 1.75 -7.21 -8.87
C ALA A 8 1.10 -8.23 -7.93
N CYS A 9 0.46 -7.79 -6.85
CA CYS A 9 -0.28 -8.63 -5.93
C CYS A 9 -1.55 -9.22 -6.57
N ALA A 10 -2.33 -8.39 -7.27
CA ALA A 10 -3.57 -8.83 -7.92
C ALA A 10 -3.34 -9.86 -9.03
N ARG A 11 -2.24 -9.75 -9.77
CA ARG A 11 -1.96 -10.56 -10.95
C ARG A 11 -0.82 -11.56 -10.77
N ASN A 12 -0.36 -11.77 -9.53
CA ASN A 12 0.72 -12.71 -9.18
C ASN A 12 2.02 -12.45 -9.98
N ILE A 13 2.35 -11.18 -10.29
CA ILE A 13 3.44 -10.84 -11.22
C ILE A 13 4.79 -11.37 -10.71
N GLY A 14 5.11 -11.15 -9.42
CA GLY A 14 6.37 -11.62 -8.86
C GLY A 14 6.49 -13.14 -8.82
N TRP A 15 5.37 -13.85 -8.59
CA TRP A 15 5.35 -15.32 -8.67
C TRP A 15 5.50 -15.79 -10.13
N GLY A 16 4.77 -15.16 -11.06
CA GLY A 16 4.84 -15.50 -12.48
C GLY A 16 6.24 -15.32 -13.08
N ASP A 17 6.94 -14.22 -12.71
CA ASP A 17 8.32 -13.99 -13.15
C ASP A 17 9.27 -15.11 -12.66
N ARG A 18 9.19 -15.46 -11.36
CA ARG A 18 9.98 -16.58 -10.81
C ARG A 18 9.65 -17.91 -11.49
N PHE A 19 8.36 -18.20 -11.64
CA PHE A 19 7.88 -19.45 -12.25
C PHE A 19 8.47 -19.68 -13.65
N VAL A 20 8.58 -18.62 -14.45
CA VAL A 20 9.21 -18.71 -15.78
C VAL A 20 10.72 -18.85 -15.67
N ARG A 21 11.40 -18.03 -14.84
CA ARG A 21 12.86 -18.05 -14.67
C ARG A 21 13.39 -19.36 -14.10
N GLU A 22 12.60 -20.03 -13.26
CA GLU A 22 12.91 -21.34 -12.66
C GLU A 22 12.52 -22.52 -13.57
N ASN A 23 12.16 -22.25 -14.82
CA ASN A 23 11.76 -23.22 -15.85
C ASN A 23 10.55 -24.08 -15.50
N HIS A 24 9.74 -23.68 -14.54
CA HIS A 24 8.52 -24.42 -14.17
C HIS A 24 7.50 -24.43 -15.30
N TRP A 25 7.43 -23.35 -16.08
CA TRP A 25 6.51 -23.30 -17.23
C TRP A 25 6.96 -24.22 -18.36
N GLU A 26 8.23 -24.19 -18.73
CA GLU A 26 8.79 -25.05 -19.78
C GLU A 26 8.68 -26.53 -19.42
N ASN A 27 9.05 -26.87 -18.19
CA ASN A 27 9.03 -28.24 -17.68
C ASN A 27 7.62 -28.71 -17.27
N LYS A 28 6.58 -27.85 -17.38
CA LYS A 28 5.19 -28.14 -16.95
C LYS A 28 5.08 -28.62 -15.51
N THR A 29 5.92 -28.08 -14.62
CA THR A 29 5.96 -28.41 -13.20
C THR A 29 5.11 -27.42 -12.40
N GLY A 30 3.86 -27.74 -12.17
CA GLY A 30 2.91 -26.89 -11.44
C GLY A 30 2.13 -25.92 -12.32
N SER A 31 1.36 -25.04 -11.70
CA SER A 31 0.54 -24.02 -12.36
C SER A 31 0.44 -22.75 -11.51
N LEU A 32 0.31 -21.61 -12.16
CA LEU A 32 -0.03 -20.36 -11.45
C LEU A 32 -1.54 -20.31 -11.18
N PRO A 33 -1.94 -19.90 -9.98
CA PRO A 33 -3.36 -19.66 -9.70
C PRO A 33 -3.86 -18.45 -10.50
N LEU A 34 -5.18 -18.42 -10.71
CA LEU A 34 -5.81 -17.28 -11.35
C LEU A 34 -5.62 -16.01 -10.48
N GLY A 35 -5.27 -14.91 -11.13
CA GLY A 35 -5.20 -13.60 -10.49
C GLY A 35 -6.56 -12.93 -10.38
N ALA A 36 -6.59 -11.82 -9.63
CA ALA A 36 -7.76 -10.97 -9.52
C ALA A 36 -7.80 -9.91 -10.64
N ARG A 37 -8.99 -9.63 -11.16
CA ARG A 37 -9.23 -8.47 -12.01
C ARG A 37 -9.16 -7.19 -11.13
N VAL A 38 -8.58 -6.11 -11.65
CA VAL A 38 -8.51 -4.81 -10.96
C VAL A 38 -9.62 -3.87 -11.43
N SER A 39 -9.87 -3.81 -12.76
CA SER A 39 -10.87 -2.91 -13.32
C SER A 39 -12.28 -3.20 -12.78
N GLY A 40 -12.99 -2.14 -12.40
CA GLY A 40 -14.33 -2.17 -11.86
C GLY A 40 -14.43 -2.61 -10.40
N LYS A 41 -13.30 -2.85 -9.73
CA LYS A 41 -13.22 -3.28 -8.33
C LYS A 41 -13.33 -2.10 -7.34
N LYS A 42 -13.48 -2.41 -6.05
CA LYS A 42 -13.56 -1.42 -4.96
C LYS A 42 -12.19 -1.14 -4.38
N LEU A 43 -11.80 0.13 -4.38
CA LEU A 43 -10.55 0.63 -3.81
C LEU A 43 -10.84 1.40 -2.52
N GLY A 44 -10.43 0.86 -1.39
CA GLY A 44 -10.41 1.53 -0.11
C GLY A 44 -9.07 2.22 0.13
N ILE A 45 -9.09 3.47 0.61
CA ILE A 45 -7.89 4.23 0.94
C ILE A 45 -7.94 4.67 2.39
N VAL A 46 -6.96 4.26 3.17
CA VAL A 46 -6.75 4.73 4.54
C VAL A 46 -5.76 5.88 4.51
N GLY A 47 -6.26 7.10 4.71
CA GLY A 47 -5.45 8.31 4.60
C GLY A 47 -5.54 8.98 3.22
N LEU A 48 -6.62 9.71 2.97
CA LEU A 48 -6.80 10.50 1.74
C LEU A 48 -6.13 11.88 1.87
N GLY A 49 -4.79 11.89 2.04
CA GLY A 49 -3.93 13.05 1.87
C GLY A 49 -3.47 13.20 0.43
N ARG A 50 -2.42 13.98 0.18
CA ARG A 50 -1.86 14.20 -1.17
C ARG A 50 -1.53 12.89 -1.91
N ILE A 51 -0.92 11.92 -1.21
CA ILE A 51 -0.55 10.62 -1.79
C ILE A 51 -1.80 9.76 -2.02
N GLY A 52 -2.67 9.64 -1.00
CA GLY A 52 -3.92 8.88 -1.11
C GLY A 52 -4.81 9.38 -2.25
N GLU A 53 -4.93 10.69 -2.42
CA GLU A 53 -5.69 11.30 -3.51
C GLU A 53 -5.06 11.03 -4.89
N ALA A 54 -3.73 11.07 -4.97
CA ALA A 54 -3.03 10.71 -6.22
C ALA A 54 -3.23 9.22 -6.59
N ILE A 55 -3.37 8.34 -5.58
CA ILE A 55 -3.72 6.92 -5.78
C ILE A 55 -5.20 6.80 -6.22
N ALA A 56 -6.11 7.47 -5.52
CA ALA A 56 -7.54 7.50 -5.83
C ALA A 56 -7.82 7.90 -7.28
N ARG A 57 -7.24 9.03 -7.70
CA ARG A 57 -7.39 9.55 -9.08
C ARG A 57 -6.95 8.54 -10.14
N ARG A 58 -5.87 7.79 -9.90
CA ARG A 58 -5.41 6.74 -10.81
C ARG A 58 -6.33 5.53 -10.82
N GLY A 59 -7.02 5.26 -9.70
CA GLY A 59 -8.03 4.20 -9.60
C GLY A 59 -9.21 4.41 -10.55
N LEU A 60 -9.58 5.65 -10.83
CA LEU A 60 -10.62 5.97 -11.80
C LEU A 60 -10.26 5.49 -13.22
N GLY A 61 -8.98 5.49 -13.58
CA GLY A 61 -8.51 4.94 -14.87
C GLY A 61 -8.65 3.41 -14.99
N PHE A 62 -8.92 2.73 -13.88
CA PHE A 62 -9.30 1.32 -13.83
C PHE A 62 -10.80 1.11 -13.57
N ASP A 63 -11.62 2.16 -13.73
CA ASP A 63 -13.06 2.14 -13.44
C ASP A 63 -13.39 1.69 -12.00
N MET A 64 -12.46 1.91 -11.05
CA MET A 64 -12.66 1.48 -9.67
C MET A 64 -13.60 2.42 -8.92
N LYS A 65 -14.40 1.82 -8.03
CA LYS A 65 -15.18 2.58 -7.04
C LYS A 65 -14.27 2.91 -5.87
N VAL A 66 -14.02 4.21 -5.64
CA VAL A 66 -13.09 4.66 -4.60
C VAL A 66 -13.84 5.11 -3.37
N SER A 67 -13.48 4.53 -2.22
CA SER A 67 -13.92 4.96 -0.89
C SER A 67 -12.68 5.23 -0.02
N TYR A 68 -12.83 6.06 1.00
CA TYR A 68 -11.70 6.38 1.89
C TYR A 68 -12.12 6.54 3.34
N HIS A 69 -11.15 6.36 4.24
CA HIS A 69 -11.26 6.68 5.65
C HIS A 69 -10.20 7.70 6.05
N ASN A 70 -10.62 8.76 6.72
CA ASN A 70 -9.81 9.78 7.40
C ASN A 70 -10.41 10.06 8.78
N ARG A 71 -9.65 10.71 9.66
CA ARG A 71 -10.17 11.22 10.95
C ARG A 71 -11.34 12.19 10.76
N LYS A 72 -11.37 12.92 9.64
CA LYS A 72 -12.45 13.85 9.25
C LYS A 72 -12.73 13.67 7.76
N PRO A 73 -14.00 13.81 7.33
CA PRO A 73 -14.34 13.80 5.91
C PRO A 73 -13.70 14.97 5.16
N ARG A 74 -13.48 14.79 3.88
CA ARG A 74 -13.08 15.83 2.92
C ARG A 74 -14.25 16.15 2.00
N ASN A 75 -14.65 17.42 1.95
CA ASN A 75 -15.78 17.87 1.12
C ASN A 75 -15.34 18.31 -0.30
N ASP A 76 -14.04 18.32 -0.55
CA ASP A 76 -13.41 18.80 -1.79
C ASP A 76 -13.05 17.66 -2.74
N VAL A 77 -13.49 16.44 -2.47
CA VAL A 77 -13.18 15.24 -3.26
C VAL A 77 -14.45 14.46 -3.64
N PRO A 78 -14.48 13.80 -4.83
CA PRO A 78 -15.65 13.06 -5.30
C PRO A 78 -15.74 11.63 -4.76
N TYR A 79 -14.92 11.24 -3.79
CA TYR A 79 -14.83 9.87 -3.28
C TYR A 79 -15.73 9.67 -2.06
N THR A 80 -16.19 8.44 -1.87
CA THR A 80 -17.08 8.11 -0.74
C THR A 80 -16.30 8.05 0.57
N TYR A 81 -16.69 8.87 1.53
CA TYR A 81 -16.15 8.81 2.88
C TYR A 81 -16.77 7.66 3.67
N GLN A 82 -15.94 6.86 4.33
CA GLN A 82 -16.34 5.83 5.28
C GLN A 82 -15.88 6.22 6.69
N ALA A 83 -16.83 6.46 7.58
CA ALA A 83 -16.54 6.82 8.98
C ALA A 83 -15.94 5.64 9.76
N SER A 84 -16.32 4.41 9.40
CA SER A 84 -15.80 3.18 9.99
C SER A 84 -14.71 2.59 9.09
N LEU A 85 -13.52 2.39 9.67
CA LEU A 85 -12.43 1.70 9.00
C LEU A 85 -12.76 0.22 8.75
N LEU A 86 -13.52 -0.40 9.67
CA LEU A 86 -13.99 -1.78 9.54
C LEU A 86 -14.91 -1.93 8.31
N GLU A 87 -15.85 -1.01 8.14
CA GLU A 87 -16.73 -1.02 6.97
C GLU A 87 -15.97 -0.73 5.67
N LEU A 88 -15.00 0.20 5.70
CA LEU A 88 -14.13 0.42 4.55
C LEU A 88 -13.42 -0.87 4.14
N ALA A 89 -12.83 -1.59 5.11
CA ALA A 89 -12.14 -2.85 4.84
C ALA A 89 -13.08 -3.91 4.28
N ARG A 90 -14.28 -4.09 4.90
CA ARG A 90 -15.28 -5.07 4.48
C ARG A 90 -15.77 -4.85 3.05
N GLU A 91 -15.88 -3.60 2.63
CA GLU A 91 -16.36 -3.23 1.31
C GLU A 91 -15.28 -3.16 0.25
N SER A 92 -14.00 -3.32 0.61
CA SER A 92 -12.88 -3.15 -0.32
C SER A 92 -12.41 -4.48 -0.91
N ASP A 93 -12.10 -4.49 -2.20
CA ASP A 93 -11.29 -5.55 -2.83
C ASP A 93 -9.79 -5.27 -2.64
N PHE A 94 -9.42 -3.99 -2.62
CA PHE A 94 -8.06 -3.50 -2.40
C PHE A 94 -8.08 -2.42 -1.34
N LEU A 95 -7.30 -2.57 -0.27
CA LEU A 95 -7.15 -1.59 0.80
C LEU A 95 -5.72 -1.03 0.78
N VAL A 96 -5.59 0.26 0.47
CA VAL A 96 -4.30 0.95 0.38
C VAL A 96 -4.09 1.86 1.57
N LEU A 97 -2.94 1.70 2.24
CA LEU A 97 -2.55 2.51 3.38
C LEU A 97 -1.62 3.63 2.92
N ALA A 98 -2.10 4.87 3.05
CA ALA A 98 -1.39 6.11 2.71
C ALA A 98 -1.48 7.13 3.86
N THR A 99 -1.68 6.65 5.08
CA THR A 99 -1.76 7.47 6.30
C THR A 99 -0.35 7.81 6.84
N VAL A 100 -0.27 8.79 7.73
CA VAL A 100 0.97 9.07 8.46
C VAL A 100 1.26 7.97 9.48
N GLY A 101 2.54 7.70 9.74
CA GLY A 101 2.95 6.85 10.86
C GLY A 101 2.93 7.62 12.19
N GLY A 102 3.04 6.90 13.29
CA GLY A 102 3.14 7.46 14.63
C GLY A 102 2.23 6.75 15.64
N ALA A 103 2.23 7.20 16.89
CA ALA A 103 1.51 6.54 17.99
C ALA A 103 0.00 6.42 17.72
N SER A 104 -0.62 7.42 17.09
CA SER A 104 -2.06 7.44 16.81
C SER A 104 -2.50 6.49 15.69
N THR A 105 -1.56 5.93 14.93
CA THR A 105 -1.82 5.00 13.83
C THR A 105 -1.13 3.65 14.02
N LYS A 106 -0.50 3.43 15.19
CA LYS A 106 0.12 2.16 15.51
C LYS A 106 -0.95 1.06 15.55
N HIS A 107 -0.70 -0.01 14.77
CA HIS A 107 -1.60 -1.16 14.61
C HIS A 107 -3.06 -0.76 14.29
N LEU A 108 -3.23 0.37 13.59
CA LEU A 108 -4.54 0.81 13.09
C LEU A 108 -5.21 -0.28 12.24
N ILE A 109 -4.40 -1.00 11.47
CA ILE A 109 -4.81 -2.18 10.72
C ILE A 109 -4.50 -3.41 11.56
N ASN A 110 -5.43 -3.72 12.46
CA ASN A 110 -5.38 -4.86 13.35
C ASN A 110 -5.95 -6.13 12.70
N GLU A 111 -5.98 -7.22 13.44
CA GLU A 111 -6.49 -8.50 12.95
C GLU A 111 -7.96 -8.42 12.49
N GLU A 112 -8.81 -7.68 13.19
CA GLU A 112 -10.23 -7.51 12.86
C GLU A 112 -10.41 -6.85 11.49
N ILE A 113 -9.67 -5.77 11.22
CA ILE A 113 -9.70 -5.05 9.94
C ILE A 113 -9.22 -5.95 8.80
N MET A 114 -8.16 -6.72 9.02
CA MET A 114 -7.63 -7.63 8.00
C MET A 114 -8.58 -8.81 7.73
N ARG A 115 -9.24 -9.35 8.75
CA ARG A 115 -10.30 -10.36 8.58
C ARG A 115 -11.51 -9.82 7.84
N ALA A 116 -11.87 -8.55 8.06
CA ALA A 116 -12.96 -7.89 7.34
C ALA A 116 -12.64 -7.71 5.85
N LEU A 117 -11.38 -7.42 5.51
CA LEU A 117 -10.90 -7.38 4.12
C LEU A 117 -10.94 -8.76 3.47
N GLY A 118 -10.61 -9.80 4.21
CA GLY A 118 -10.89 -11.19 3.94
C GLY A 118 -10.02 -11.89 2.87
N PRO A 119 -10.38 -13.14 2.53
CA PRO A 119 -9.55 -14.01 1.69
C PRO A 119 -9.47 -13.60 0.21
N SER A 120 -10.35 -12.73 -0.24
CA SER A 120 -10.31 -12.15 -1.59
C SER A 120 -9.67 -10.78 -1.63
N GLY A 121 -9.48 -10.14 -0.46
CA GLY A 121 -8.94 -8.80 -0.34
C GLY A 121 -7.42 -8.72 -0.48
N ARG A 122 -6.94 -7.56 -0.85
CA ARG A 122 -5.49 -7.27 -0.96
C ARG A 122 -5.14 -6.02 -0.17
N LEU A 123 -4.19 -6.16 0.74
CA LEU A 123 -3.69 -5.07 1.59
C LEU A 123 -2.41 -4.50 0.99
N ILE A 124 -2.38 -3.19 0.72
CA ILE A 124 -1.22 -2.51 0.14
C ILE A 124 -0.71 -1.48 1.14
N ASN A 125 0.53 -1.63 1.61
CA ASN A 125 1.12 -0.70 2.56
C ASN A 125 2.31 0.05 1.97
N ILE A 126 2.13 1.36 1.81
CA ILE A 126 3.18 2.32 1.44
C ILE A 126 3.34 3.43 2.49
N ALA A 127 2.73 3.24 3.66
CA ALA A 127 2.74 4.21 4.76
C ALA A 127 3.94 3.97 5.70
N ARG A 128 3.74 3.17 6.75
CA ARG A 128 4.76 2.67 7.68
C ARG A 128 4.40 1.25 8.12
N GLY A 129 5.40 0.43 8.43
CA GLY A 129 5.16 -0.94 8.91
C GLY A 129 4.35 -0.99 10.17
N SER A 130 4.62 -0.09 11.13
CA SER A 130 3.91 0.01 12.41
C SER A 130 2.40 0.33 12.31
N VAL A 131 1.89 0.67 11.13
CA VAL A 131 0.45 0.89 10.91
C VAL A 131 -0.32 -0.44 10.93
N ILE A 132 0.35 -1.54 10.63
CA ILE A 132 -0.22 -2.88 10.61
C ILE A 132 0.23 -3.63 11.86
N ASP A 133 -0.63 -4.46 12.44
CA ASP A 133 -0.24 -5.57 13.32
C ASP A 133 0.44 -6.65 12.44
N GLU A 134 1.76 -6.53 12.28
CA GLU A 134 2.54 -7.39 11.37
C GLU A 134 2.47 -8.87 11.75
N PRO A 135 2.57 -9.29 13.04
CA PRO A 135 2.36 -10.68 13.45
C PRO A 135 0.99 -11.22 13.05
N ALA A 136 -0.09 -10.46 13.24
CA ALA A 136 -1.42 -10.85 12.83
C ALA A 136 -1.53 -10.99 11.30
N MET A 137 -0.97 -10.04 10.55
CA MET A 137 -0.93 -10.09 9.08
C MET A 137 -0.24 -11.35 8.57
N VAL A 138 0.92 -11.71 9.15
CA VAL A 138 1.66 -12.92 8.77
C VAL A 138 0.80 -14.18 8.99
N ARG A 139 0.11 -14.29 10.13
CA ARG A 139 -0.79 -15.42 10.38
C ARG A 139 -1.91 -15.51 9.35
N LEU A 140 -2.59 -14.40 9.08
CA LEU A 140 -3.74 -14.35 8.17
C LEU A 140 -3.34 -14.61 6.70
N LEU A 141 -2.16 -14.14 6.28
CA LEU A 141 -1.62 -14.44 4.94
C LEU A 141 -1.24 -15.90 4.80
N THR A 142 -0.67 -16.50 5.86
CA THR A 142 -0.27 -17.92 5.87
C THR A 142 -1.48 -18.85 5.89
N SER A 143 -2.53 -18.49 6.63
CA SER A 143 -3.78 -19.27 6.68
C SER A 143 -4.69 -19.06 5.47
N GLY A 144 -4.42 -18.03 4.65
CA GLY A 144 -5.27 -17.65 3.52
C GLY A 144 -6.52 -16.84 3.91
N GLU A 145 -6.64 -16.44 5.18
CA GLU A 145 -7.74 -15.60 5.66
C GLU A 145 -7.62 -14.14 5.20
N LEU A 146 -6.41 -13.71 4.83
CA LEU A 146 -6.13 -12.50 4.04
C LEU A 146 -5.59 -12.94 2.68
N GLY A 147 -6.23 -12.48 1.60
CA GLY A 147 -5.94 -12.97 0.26
C GLY A 147 -4.56 -12.59 -0.29
N GLY A 148 -3.95 -11.51 0.19
CA GLY A 148 -2.58 -11.14 -0.19
C GLY A 148 -2.18 -9.75 0.29
N ALA A 149 -0.89 -9.45 0.19
CA ALA A 149 -0.35 -8.15 0.56
C ALA A 149 0.74 -7.66 -0.40
N GLY A 150 0.78 -6.32 -0.59
CA GLY A 150 1.88 -5.62 -1.26
C GLY A 150 2.51 -4.64 -0.29
N LEU A 151 3.76 -4.86 0.09
CA LEU A 151 4.42 -4.16 1.19
C LEU A 151 5.68 -3.45 0.71
N ASP A 152 5.76 -2.14 0.92
CA ASP A 152 6.99 -1.37 0.73
C ASP A 152 7.67 -1.06 2.06
N VAL A 153 6.99 -1.33 3.19
CA VAL A 153 7.44 -1.00 4.54
C VAL A 153 7.13 -2.14 5.53
N PHE A 154 7.97 -2.27 6.58
CA PHE A 154 7.90 -3.32 7.60
C PHE A 154 8.02 -2.73 9.00
N GLU A 155 7.56 -3.45 10.03
CA GLU A 155 7.57 -2.93 11.41
C GLU A 155 8.99 -2.73 11.94
N ASN A 156 9.91 -3.64 11.62
CA ASN A 156 11.29 -3.66 12.14
C ASN A 156 12.35 -3.56 11.05
N GLU A 157 12.18 -2.62 10.09
CA GLU A 157 13.13 -2.42 8.99
C GLU A 157 14.60 -2.35 9.45
N PRO A 158 15.52 -2.97 8.73
CA PRO A 158 15.38 -3.70 7.46
C PRO A 158 15.01 -5.18 7.62
N LYS A 159 14.63 -5.63 8.82
CA LYS A 159 14.23 -7.03 9.07
C LYS A 159 12.81 -7.25 8.54
N VAL A 160 12.68 -8.28 7.71
CA VAL A 160 11.40 -8.75 7.16
C VAL A 160 11.13 -10.14 7.76
N PRO A 161 9.92 -10.43 8.28
CA PRO A 161 9.57 -11.76 8.75
C PRO A 161 9.84 -12.84 7.69
N ASP A 162 10.52 -13.93 8.08
CA ASP A 162 10.93 -14.98 7.14
C ASP A 162 9.74 -15.65 6.45
N GLN A 163 8.62 -15.78 7.17
CA GLN A 163 7.39 -16.31 6.61
C GLN A 163 6.91 -15.50 5.38
N LEU A 164 7.00 -14.16 5.42
CA LEU A 164 6.58 -13.32 4.29
C LEU A 164 7.41 -13.58 3.05
N LYS A 165 8.69 -13.92 3.20
CA LYS A 165 9.62 -14.17 2.08
C LYS A 165 9.27 -15.45 1.30
N THR A 166 8.56 -16.38 1.92
CA THR A 166 8.16 -17.67 1.32
C THR A 166 6.76 -17.67 0.74
N LEU A 167 5.93 -16.66 1.05
CA LEU A 167 4.56 -16.57 0.60
C LEU A 167 4.46 -16.04 -0.85
N ASN A 168 3.73 -16.77 -1.69
CA ASN A 168 3.51 -16.38 -3.08
C ASN A 168 2.39 -15.33 -3.27
N ASN A 169 1.53 -15.15 -2.28
CA ASN A 169 0.48 -14.13 -2.25
C ASN A 169 0.95 -12.78 -1.71
N VAL A 170 2.26 -12.59 -1.55
CA VAL A 170 2.88 -11.36 -1.03
C VAL A 170 3.88 -10.79 -2.02
N VAL A 171 3.87 -9.47 -2.17
CA VAL A 171 4.86 -8.69 -2.94
C VAL A 171 5.60 -7.77 -1.98
N LEU A 172 6.94 -7.88 -1.96
CA LEU A 172 7.80 -7.17 -1.01
C LEU A 172 8.72 -6.21 -1.75
N MET A 173 8.81 -4.97 -1.24
CA MET A 173 9.74 -3.94 -1.73
C MET A 173 10.52 -3.35 -0.54
N PRO A 174 11.79 -2.95 -0.71
CA PRO A 174 12.67 -2.53 0.38
C PRO A 174 12.59 -1.02 0.66
N HIS A 175 11.40 -0.48 0.96
CA HIS A 175 11.13 0.93 1.27
C HIS A 175 11.65 1.89 0.18
N VAL A 176 11.19 1.68 -1.03
CA VAL A 176 11.66 2.39 -2.24
C VAL A 176 10.61 3.27 -2.90
N ALA A 177 9.51 3.59 -2.21
CA ALA A 177 8.42 4.39 -2.79
C ALA A 177 8.89 5.72 -3.41
N SER A 178 9.89 6.36 -2.80
CA SER A 178 10.49 7.62 -3.28
C SER A 178 11.82 7.43 -4.03
N ALA A 179 12.26 6.20 -4.27
CA ALA A 179 13.58 5.91 -4.82
C ALA A 179 13.60 5.98 -6.36
N THR A 180 13.33 7.14 -6.92
CA THR A 180 13.59 7.46 -8.33
C THR A 180 14.56 8.62 -8.44
N HIS A 181 15.28 8.73 -9.54
CA HIS A 181 16.22 9.83 -9.77
C HIS A 181 15.52 11.18 -9.67
N GLU A 182 14.36 11.33 -10.27
CA GLU A 182 13.57 12.55 -10.30
C GLU A 182 13.09 12.94 -8.88
N THR A 183 12.57 11.97 -8.13
CA THR A 183 12.07 12.22 -6.77
C THR A 183 13.23 12.59 -5.84
N ARG A 184 14.36 11.89 -5.90
CA ARG A 184 15.55 12.21 -5.08
C ARG A 184 16.09 13.58 -5.40
N ARG A 185 16.14 13.95 -6.68
CA ARG A 185 16.55 15.29 -7.09
C ARG A 185 15.58 16.35 -6.55
N ALA A 186 14.28 16.18 -6.75
CA ALA A 186 13.28 17.11 -6.23
C ALA A 186 13.34 17.29 -4.71
N MET A 187 13.62 16.22 -3.96
CA MET A 187 13.83 16.29 -2.50
C MET A 187 15.07 17.14 -2.17
N THR A 188 16.19 16.95 -2.89
CA THR A 188 17.41 17.74 -2.71
C THR A 188 17.17 19.21 -3.05
N ASP A 189 16.54 19.49 -4.18
CA ASP A 189 16.23 20.85 -4.60
C ASP A 189 15.34 21.57 -3.59
N CYS A 190 14.33 20.89 -3.04
CA CYS A 190 13.46 21.41 -1.98
C CYS A 190 14.24 21.76 -0.69
N VAL A 191 15.20 20.92 -0.28
CA VAL A 191 16.06 21.21 0.90
C VAL A 191 16.92 22.45 0.64
N LEU A 192 17.56 22.52 -0.52
CA LEU A 192 18.41 23.67 -0.89
C LEU A 192 17.61 24.97 -0.96
N GLU A 193 16.40 24.93 -1.54
CA GLU A 193 15.51 26.08 -1.61
C GLU A 193 15.08 26.58 -0.22
N ASN A 194 14.74 25.66 0.68
CA ASN A 194 14.40 26.02 2.07
C ASN A 194 15.60 26.61 2.83
N LEU A 195 16.80 26.07 2.67
CA LEU A 195 18.01 26.62 3.25
C LEU A 195 18.31 28.01 2.70
N HIS A 196 18.29 28.17 1.39
CA HIS A 196 18.50 29.48 0.77
C HIS A 196 17.48 30.52 1.26
N SER A 197 16.20 30.18 1.28
CA SER A 197 15.14 31.07 1.74
C SER A 197 15.30 31.44 3.23
N MET A 198 15.67 30.45 4.07
CA MET A 198 15.90 30.69 5.50
C MET A 198 17.05 31.67 5.74
N PHE A 199 18.18 31.51 5.02
CA PHE A 199 19.34 32.40 5.16
C PHE A 199 19.14 33.77 4.54
N THR A 200 18.34 33.89 3.47
CA THR A 200 18.11 35.15 2.75
C THR A 200 16.93 35.94 3.31
N HIS A 201 15.85 35.23 3.72
CA HIS A 201 14.58 35.85 4.06
C HIS A 201 14.08 35.52 5.48
N GLY A 202 14.84 34.74 6.25
CA GLY A 202 14.47 34.33 7.62
C GLY A 202 13.27 33.39 7.72
N LYS A 203 12.85 32.76 6.60
CA LYS A 203 11.70 31.83 6.57
C LYS A 203 11.91 30.73 5.55
N VAL A 204 11.33 29.56 5.80
CA VAL A 204 11.33 28.44 4.87
C VAL A 204 10.19 28.54 3.86
N VAL A 205 10.35 27.93 2.69
CA VAL A 205 9.32 27.89 1.63
C VAL A 205 8.25 26.85 1.94
N THR A 206 8.67 25.72 2.55
CA THR A 206 7.77 24.60 2.84
C THR A 206 7.82 24.24 4.34
N PRO A 207 7.22 25.06 5.23
CA PRO A 207 7.20 24.78 6.67
C PRO A 207 6.42 23.50 6.95
N VAL A 208 6.89 22.72 7.93
CA VAL A 208 6.11 21.62 8.53
C VAL A 208 5.25 22.23 9.62
N ILE A 209 3.93 22.14 9.48
CA ILE A 209 2.91 22.66 10.41
C ILE A 209 2.42 21.51 11.30
#